data_4859f20b477685a9842831225694c007
#
_entry.id   4859f20b477685a9842831225694c007
#
_cell.length_a   1.000
_cell.length_b   1.000
_cell.length_c   1.000
_cell.angle_alpha   90.00
_cell.angle_beta   90.00
_cell.angle_gamma   90.00
#
_symmetry.space_group_name_H-M   'P 1'
#
loop_
_entity.id
_entity.type
_entity.pdbx_description
1 polymer ?
#
loop_
_entity_poly.entity_id
_entity_poly.type
_entity_poly.pdbx_seq_one_letter_code
_entity_poly.pdbx_strand_id
1 'polypeptide(L)'
;GHEQYTRNMVTAASTAHLAIILVDARNGVLTQTRRHSYLATLVGIPHLVVAVNKMDLVGYDQATFERIKADYLAFAAKVGIGDVRFVPISALVGDMIVDRGEALSWYDGPTLLEILETVPAAHTERPEQFRFPVQFVCRPQDSANAALHDYRGFMGRVESGEVRVGDEVLVLPSGIRSRVKAIEIGGVPVAEA
;
A
#
# COMPACT_ATOMS: atom_id res chain seq x y z
N GLY A 1 -12.87 -2.54 10.62
CA GLY A 1 -13.79 -2.06 9.60
C GLY A 1 -15.04 -2.93 9.50
N HIS A 2 -16.17 -2.36 9.09
CA HIS A 2 -17.40 -3.12 8.87
C HIS A 2 -17.28 -3.93 7.58
N GLU A 3 -17.90 -5.12 7.54
CA GLU A 3 -17.89 -5.99 6.34
C GLU A 3 -18.37 -5.26 5.08
N GLN A 4 -19.31 -4.32 5.23
CA GLN A 4 -19.89 -3.53 4.15
C GLN A 4 -18.89 -2.62 3.42
N TYR A 5 -17.76 -2.29 4.05
CA TYR A 5 -16.76 -1.35 3.51
C TYR A 5 -15.54 -2.03 2.88
N THR A 6 -15.56 -3.34 2.70
CA THR A 6 -14.45 -4.10 2.08
C THR A 6 -14.10 -3.56 0.68
N ARG A 7 -15.09 -3.15 -0.11
CA ARG A 7 -14.85 -2.54 -1.44
C ARG A 7 -14.06 -1.23 -1.34
N ASN A 8 -14.42 -0.34 -0.41
CA ASN A 8 -13.72 0.92 -0.19
C ASN A 8 -12.29 0.68 0.30
N MET A 9 -12.08 -0.35 1.13
CA MET A 9 -10.76 -0.76 1.57
C MET A 9 -9.87 -1.17 0.38
N VAL A 10 -10.38 -1.97 -0.55
CA VAL A 10 -9.62 -2.41 -1.73
C VAL A 10 -9.21 -1.21 -2.59
N THR A 11 -10.12 -0.24 -2.80
CA THR A 11 -9.80 0.99 -3.53
C THR A 11 -8.71 1.80 -2.86
N ALA A 12 -8.78 1.99 -1.53
CA ALA A 12 -7.74 2.70 -0.79
C ALA A 12 -6.41 1.92 -0.76
N ALA A 13 -6.48 0.60 -0.70
CA ALA A 13 -5.32 -0.29 -0.63
C ALA A 13 -4.49 -0.31 -1.92
N SER A 14 -5.12 -0.04 -3.08
CA SER A 14 -4.45 -0.13 -4.40
C SER A 14 -3.29 0.87 -4.59
N THR A 15 -3.21 1.91 -3.76
CA THR A 15 -2.13 2.92 -3.79
C THR A 15 -1.30 2.94 -2.50
N ALA A 16 -1.57 2.05 -1.56
CA ALA A 16 -0.90 2.01 -0.26
C ALA A 16 0.38 1.17 -0.31
N HIS A 17 1.44 1.64 0.32
CA HIS A 17 2.69 0.90 0.48
C HIS A 17 2.74 0.10 1.79
N LEU A 18 1.86 0.44 2.73
CA LEU A 18 1.75 -0.21 4.02
C LEU A 18 0.29 -0.26 4.47
N ALA A 19 -0.14 -1.34 5.11
CA ALA A 19 -1.43 -1.42 5.76
C ALA A 19 -1.30 -1.63 7.27
N ILE A 20 -2.05 -0.83 8.03
CA ILE A 20 -2.17 -0.99 9.48
C ILE A 20 -3.42 -1.82 9.77
N ILE A 21 -3.23 -2.98 10.36
CA ILE A 21 -4.29 -3.89 10.79
C ILE A 21 -4.51 -3.71 12.30
N LEU A 22 -5.64 -3.13 12.68
CA LEU A 22 -6.00 -2.95 14.09
C LEU A 22 -6.58 -4.23 14.68
N VAL A 23 -6.03 -4.66 15.81
CA VAL A 23 -6.50 -5.79 16.60
C VAL A 23 -6.85 -5.31 18.01
N ASP A 24 -8.09 -5.54 18.47
CA ASP A 24 -8.48 -5.27 19.86
C ASP A 24 -7.85 -6.32 20.78
N ALA A 25 -7.03 -5.91 21.73
CA ALA A 25 -6.31 -6.81 22.65
C ALA A 25 -7.25 -7.75 23.45
N ARG A 26 -8.47 -7.33 23.70
CA ARG A 26 -9.48 -8.13 24.42
C ARG A 26 -10.02 -9.29 23.57
N ASN A 27 -10.10 -9.09 22.25
CA ASN A 27 -10.77 -10.01 21.32
C ASN A 27 -9.79 -10.86 20.50
N GLY A 28 -8.55 -10.41 20.35
CA GLY A 28 -7.54 -11.10 19.54
C GLY A 28 -7.84 -11.10 18.04
N VAL A 29 -7.32 -12.10 17.33
CA VAL A 29 -7.39 -12.21 15.87
C VAL A 29 -8.74 -12.76 15.43
N LEU A 30 -9.63 -11.88 14.99
CA LEU A 30 -10.96 -12.21 14.50
C LEU A 30 -10.96 -12.60 13.01
N THR A 31 -12.06 -13.20 12.55
CA THR A 31 -12.27 -13.52 11.11
C THR A 31 -12.11 -12.29 10.21
N GLN A 32 -12.62 -11.15 10.66
CA GLN A 32 -12.51 -9.89 9.91
C GLN A 32 -11.05 -9.40 9.81
N THR A 33 -10.26 -9.55 10.88
CA THR A 33 -8.82 -9.27 10.87
C THR A 33 -8.11 -10.09 9.79
N ARG A 34 -8.37 -11.40 9.77
CA ARG A 34 -7.79 -12.31 8.77
C ARG A 34 -8.20 -11.95 7.34
N ARG A 35 -9.49 -11.63 7.12
CA ARG A 35 -10.01 -11.23 5.82
C ARG A 35 -9.33 -9.95 5.30
N HIS A 36 -9.22 -8.91 6.13
CA HIS A 36 -8.60 -7.66 5.74
C HIS A 36 -7.11 -7.81 5.47
N SER A 37 -6.39 -8.59 6.28
CA SER A 37 -4.97 -8.88 6.05
C SER A 37 -4.74 -9.60 4.72
N TYR A 38 -5.55 -10.62 4.44
CA TYR A 38 -5.47 -11.37 3.18
C TYR A 38 -5.78 -10.48 1.97
N LEU A 39 -6.82 -9.64 2.05
CA LEU A 39 -7.14 -8.70 0.98
C LEU A 39 -6.05 -7.67 0.74
N ALA A 40 -5.43 -7.13 1.80
CA ALA A 40 -4.29 -6.22 1.68
C ALA A 40 -3.13 -6.87 0.91
N THR A 41 -2.84 -8.13 1.19
CA THR A 41 -1.81 -8.89 0.48
C THR A 41 -2.20 -9.17 -0.98
N LEU A 42 -3.46 -9.53 -1.25
CA LEU A 42 -3.94 -9.76 -2.62
C LEU A 42 -3.88 -8.50 -3.50
N VAL A 43 -4.09 -7.33 -2.91
CA VAL A 43 -3.97 -6.04 -3.61
C VAL A 43 -2.49 -5.64 -3.82
N GLY A 44 -1.55 -6.36 -3.19
CA GLY A 44 -0.13 -6.17 -3.39
C GLY A 44 0.53 -5.21 -2.40
N ILE A 45 -0.09 -4.96 -1.22
CA ILE A 45 0.56 -4.16 -0.18
C ILE A 45 1.72 -4.97 0.42
N PRO A 46 2.98 -4.50 0.31
CA PRO A 46 4.14 -5.28 0.70
C PRO A 46 4.34 -5.36 2.21
N HIS A 47 3.90 -4.36 2.97
CA HIS A 47 4.18 -4.24 4.40
C HIS A 47 2.89 -4.23 5.22
N LEU A 48 2.79 -5.11 6.22
CA LEU A 48 1.69 -5.11 7.17
C LEU A 48 2.18 -4.76 8.57
N VAL A 49 1.45 -3.86 9.24
CA VAL A 49 1.64 -3.54 10.66
C VAL A 49 0.40 -3.97 11.41
N VAL A 50 0.57 -4.90 12.34
CA VAL A 50 -0.49 -5.32 13.26
C VAL A 50 -0.38 -4.49 14.52
N ALA A 51 -1.24 -3.51 14.65
CA ALA A 51 -1.34 -2.67 15.84
C ALA A 51 -2.33 -3.32 16.83
N VAL A 52 -1.79 -3.92 17.90
CA VAL A 52 -2.58 -4.50 18.99
C VAL A 52 -3.03 -3.39 19.91
N ASN A 53 -4.25 -2.90 19.67
CA ASN A 53 -4.81 -1.72 20.33
C ASN A 53 -5.60 -2.08 21.60
N LYS A 54 -5.83 -1.09 22.42
CA LYS A 54 -6.51 -1.17 23.71
C LYS A 54 -5.75 -2.00 24.74
N MET A 55 -4.41 -1.89 24.71
CA MET A 55 -3.57 -2.55 25.69
C MET A 55 -3.83 -2.06 27.11
N ASP A 56 -4.30 -0.82 27.27
CA ASP A 56 -4.79 -0.26 28.53
C ASP A 56 -5.93 -1.08 29.16
N LEU A 57 -6.83 -1.64 28.36
CA LEU A 57 -7.97 -2.43 28.83
C LEU A 57 -7.61 -3.87 29.22
N VAL A 58 -6.40 -4.31 28.93
CA VAL A 58 -5.86 -5.63 29.34
C VAL A 58 -4.67 -5.47 30.29
N GLY A 59 -4.52 -4.31 30.92
CA GLY A 59 -3.45 -4.04 31.88
C GLY A 59 -2.03 -4.08 31.27
N TYR A 60 -1.90 -3.78 29.99
CA TYR A 60 -0.64 -3.82 29.23
C TYR A 60 0.09 -5.18 29.30
N ASP A 61 -0.70 -6.27 29.40
CA ASP A 61 -0.18 -7.62 29.59
C ASP A 61 0.61 -8.12 28.38
N GLN A 62 1.89 -8.42 28.60
CA GLN A 62 2.80 -8.97 27.59
C GLN A 62 2.31 -10.33 27.06
N ALA A 63 1.81 -11.20 27.91
CA ALA A 63 1.37 -12.54 27.50
C ALA A 63 0.18 -12.47 26.53
N THR A 64 -0.73 -11.51 26.73
CA THR A 64 -1.82 -11.23 25.80
C THR A 64 -1.31 -10.78 24.44
N PHE A 65 -0.33 -9.87 24.41
CA PHE A 65 0.28 -9.43 23.15
C PHE A 65 0.97 -10.57 22.40
N GLU A 66 1.81 -11.35 23.07
CA GLU A 66 2.53 -12.48 22.46
C GLU A 66 1.58 -13.58 21.95
N ARG A 67 0.50 -13.86 22.65
CA ARG A 67 -0.54 -14.78 22.21
C ARG A 67 -1.20 -14.29 20.91
N ILE A 68 -1.57 -13.02 20.82
CA ILE A 68 -2.18 -12.43 19.62
C ILE A 68 -1.20 -12.47 18.45
N LYS A 69 0.07 -12.15 18.71
CA LYS A 69 1.14 -12.22 17.71
C LYS A 69 1.34 -13.63 17.17
N ALA A 70 1.37 -14.64 18.06
CA ALA A 70 1.48 -16.04 17.67
C ALA A 70 0.29 -16.51 16.81
N ASP A 71 -0.94 -16.18 17.22
CA ASP A 71 -2.15 -16.49 16.46
C ASP A 71 -2.15 -15.86 15.07
N TYR A 72 -1.72 -14.60 14.99
CA TYR A 72 -1.64 -13.92 13.72
C TYR A 72 -0.56 -14.51 12.80
N LEU A 73 0.63 -14.80 13.33
CA LEU A 73 1.72 -15.41 12.56
C LEU A 73 1.35 -16.82 12.06
N ALA A 74 0.64 -17.60 12.85
CA ALA A 74 0.12 -18.90 12.42
C ALA A 74 -0.87 -18.79 11.25
N PHE A 75 -1.66 -17.74 11.21
CA PHE A 75 -2.52 -17.41 10.07
C PHE A 75 -1.68 -16.90 8.88
N ALA A 76 -0.78 -15.94 9.08
CA ALA A 76 0.05 -15.32 8.05
C ALA A 76 0.85 -16.36 7.27
N ALA A 77 1.44 -17.34 7.96
CA ALA A 77 2.18 -18.44 7.36
C ALA A 77 1.33 -19.29 6.39
N LYS A 78 0.03 -19.49 6.70
CA LYS A 78 -0.88 -20.29 5.85
C LYS A 78 -1.24 -19.59 4.54
N VAL A 79 -1.20 -18.25 4.52
CA VAL A 79 -1.64 -17.43 3.37
C VAL A 79 -0.47 -16.72 2.69
N GLY A 80 0.78 -17.00 3.10
CA GLY A 80 1.98 -16.48 2.46
C GLY A 80 2.26 -15.00 2.73
N ILE A 81 1.81 -14.45 3.86
CA ILE A 81 2.12 -13.09 4.28
C ILE A 81 3.52 -13.08 4.91
N GLY A 82 4.47 -12.36 4.30
CA GLY A 82 5.89 -12.39 4.69
C GLY A 82 6.29 -11.29 5.66
N ASP A 83 6.10 -10.02 5.31
CA ASP A 83 6.55 -8.89 6.12
C ASP A 83 5.42 -8.38 7.03
N VAL A 84 5.45 -8.81 8.28
CA VAL A 84 4.49 -8.41 9.32
C VAL A 84 5.20 -7.87 10.54
N ARG A 85 4.92 -6.64 10.90
CA ARG A 85 5.41 -6.00 12.12
C ARG A 85 4.30 -5.91 13.15
N PHE A 86 4.65 -6.00 14.44
CA PHE A 86 3.69 -5.93 15.53
C PHE A 86 4.05 -4.79 16.46
N VAL A 87 3.05 -4.00 16.85
CA VAL A 87 3.20 -2.94 17.84
C VAL A 87 2.04 -2.96 18.82
N PRO A 88 2.29 -3.07 20.15
CA PRO A 88 1.25 -2.91 21.17
C PRO A 88 0.97 -1.41 21.33
N ILE A 89 -0.29 -1.01 21.30
CA ILE A 89 -0.66 0.40 21.41
C ILE A 89 -1.84 0.61 22.35
N SER A 90 -1.97 1.81 22.91
CA SER A 90 -3.22 2.34 23.40
C SER A 90 -3.53 3.64 22.66
N ALA A 91 -4.42 3.57 21.67
CA ALA A 91 -4.81 4.74 20.88
C ALA A 91 -5.57 5.77 21.72
N LEU A 92 -6.18 5.38 22.84
CA LEU A 92 -6.88 6.29 23.74
C LEU A 92 -5.91 7.12 24.60
N VAL A 93 -4.86 6.48 25.10
CA VAL A 93 -3.84 7.11 25.95
C VAL A 93 -2.73 7.75 25.14
N GLY A 94 -2.44 7.19 23.96
CA GLY A 94 -1.35 7.62 23.06
C GLY A 94 -0.10 6.76 23.16
N ASP A 95 -0.08 5.73 24.01
CA ASP A 95 1.08 4.88 24.22
C ASP A 95 1.47 4.14 22.94
N MET A 96 2.74 4.19 22.56
CA MET A 96 3.36 3.58 21.38
C MET A 96 2.78 4.04 20.04
N ILE A 97 2.08 5.18 20.01
CA ILE A 97 1.67 5.84 18.75
C ILE A 97 2.81 6.73 18.25
N VAL A 98 3.13 7.79 18.97
CA VAL A 98 4.23 8.72 18.72
C VAL A 98 5.31 8.48 19.77
N ASP A 99 4.92 8.55 21.03
CA ASP A 99 5.79 8.35 22.19
C ASP A 99 5.63 6.94 22.75
N ARG A 100 6.68 6.43 23.40
CA ARG A 100 6.68 5.08 23.95
C ARG A 100 5.71 4.89 25.10
N GLY A 101 5.50 5.91 25.93
CA GLY A 101 4.82 5.79 27.20
C GLY A 101 5.64 4.98 28.23
N GLU A 102 5.16 4.89 29.46
CA GLU A 102 5.82 4.15 30.54
C GLU A 102 5.24 2.75 30.75
N ALA A 103 3.99 2.52 30.34
CA ALA A 103 3.25 1.31 30.64
C ALA A 103 3.71 0.06 29.87
N LEU A 104 4.34 0.22 28.71
CA LEU A 104 4.82 -0.85 27.82
C LEU A 104 6.35 -1.05 27.92
N SER A 105 6.91 -0.99 29.12
CA SER A 105 8.35 -1.11 29.38
C SER A 105 8.97 -2.43 28.93
N TRP A 106 8.18 -3.48 28.72
CA TRP A 106 8.61 -4.78 28.22
C TRP A 106 8.73 -4.83 26.69
N TYR A 107 8.25 -3.80 25.98
CA TYR A 107 8.31 -3.77 24.52
C TYR A 107 9.46 -2.86 24.04
N ASP A 108 10.49 -3.46 23.44
CA ASP A 108 11.68 -2.76 22.96
C ASP A 108 11.59 -2.34 21.48
N GLY A 109 10.51 -2.69 20.81
CA GLY A 109 10.29 -2.39 19.39
C GLY A 109 9.99 -0.90 19.11
N PRO A 110 9.92 -0.49 17.85
CA PRO A 110 9.60 0.89 17.48
C PRO A 110 8.14 1.27 17.77
N THR A 111 7.89 2.57 17.91
CA THR A 111 6.52 3.14 17.94
C THR A 111 5.86 2.98 16.57
N LEU A 112 4.55 3.19 16.52
CA LEU A 112 3.82 3.15 15.24
C LEU A 112 4.33 4.21 14.26
N LEU A 113 4.62 5.42 14.74
CA LEU A 113 5.19 6.50 13.92
C LEU A 113 6.57 6.13 13.39
N GLU A 114 7.47 5.64 14.23
CA GLU A 114 8.80 5.19 13.81
C GLU A 114 8.74 4.09 12.73
N ILE A 115 7.76 3.17 12.83
CA ILE A 115 7.53 2.17 11.77
C ILE A 115 7.13 2.87 10.46
N LEU A 116 6.20 3.81 10.50
CA LEU A 116 5.72 4.51 9.31
C LEU A 116 6.81 5.33 8.63
N GLU A 117 7.71 5.93 9.41
CA GLU A 117 8.82 6.73 8.89
C GLU A 117 9.97 5.88 8.31
N THR A 118 10.13 4.64 8.80
CA THR A 118 11.27 3.79 8.43
C THR A 118 10.95 2.70 7.41
N VAL A 119 9.66 2.41 7.17
CA VAL A 119 9.27 1.43 6.14
C VAL A 119 9.58 1.98 4.75
N PRO A 120 10.31 1.21 3.91
CA PRO A 120 10.59 1.63 2.54
C PRO A 120 9.29 1.85 1.76
N ALA A 121 9.06 3.06 1.29
CA ALA A 121 7.90 3.38 0.45
C ALA A 121 8.11 2.95 -1.02
N ALA A 122 9.33 2.60 -1.41
CA ALA A 122 9.64 2.14 -2.75
C ALA A 122 9.51 0.63 -2.87
N HIS A 123 8.91 0.16 -3.94
CA HIS A 123 9.06 -1.24 -4.37
C HIS A 123 10.54 -1.47 -4.67
N THR A 124 11.22 -2.30 -3.86
CA THR A 124 12.67 -2.52 -3.91
C THR A 124 13.13 -3.25 -5.16
N GLU A 125 12.22 -3.82 -5.92
CA GLU A 125 12.50 -4.43 -7.22
C GLU A 125 11.49 -3.91 -8.24
N ARG A 126 11.82 -2.78 -8.89
CA ARG A 126 11.16 -2.43 -10.14
C ARG A 126 11.66 -3.42 -11.18
N PRO A 127 10.80 -4.23 -11.81
CA PRO A 127 11.21 -4.98 -12.98
C PRO A 127 11.89 -4.01 -13.95
N GLU A 128 13.05 -4.36 -14.49
CA GLU A 128 13.79 -3.51 -15.44
C GLU A 128 12.97 -3.17 -16.68
N GLN A 129 11.95 -3.97 -16.98
CA GLN A 129 11.09 -3.77 -18.15
C GLN A 129 10.01 -2.72 -17.89
N PHE A 130 9.96 -1.73 -18.76
CA PHE A 130 8.88 -0.75 -18.77
C PHE A 130 7.51 -1.40 -18.98
N ARG A 131 6.55 -1.05 -18.12
CA ARG A 131 5.14 -1.45 -18.20
C ARG A 131 4.23 -0.27 -17.93
N PHE A 132 3.38 0.01 -18.89
CA PHE A 132 2.41 1.11 -18.83
C PHE A 132 1.03 0.61 -19.26
N PRO A 133 0.19 0.15 -18.32
CA PRO A 133 -1.20 -0.20 -18.61
C PRO A 133 -1.98 1.06 -19.01
N VAL A 134 -2.49 1.07 -20.23
CA VAL A 134 -3.33 2.17 -20.71
C VAL A 134 -4.69 2.08 -20.02
N GLN A 135 -5.03 3.08 -19.21
CA GLN A 135 -6.30 3.15 -18.48
C GLN A 135 -7.32 4.05 -19.18
N PHE A 136 -6.85 5.05 -19.91
CA PHE A 136 -7.71 6.02 -20.59
C PHE A 136 -7.06 6.55 -21.86
N VAL A 137 -7.88 6.85 -22.88
CA VAL A 137 -7.44 7.54 -24.10
C VAL A 137 -7.88 9.00 -24.05
N CYS A 138 -6.93 9.90 -23.87
CA CYS A 138 -7.19 11.33 -23.84
C CYS A 138 -7.39 11.86 -25.29
N ARG A 139 -8.58 12.38 -25.55
CA ARG A 139 -8.94 13.05 -26.82
C ARG A 139 -9.77 14.28 -26.49
N PRO A 140 -9.14 15.42 -26.21
CA PRO A 140 -9.85 16.64 -25.79
C PRO A 140 -10.87 17.11 -26.81
N GLN A 141 -10.59 16.94 -28.12
CA GLN A 141 -11.44 17.42 -29.23
C GLN A 141 -11.80 18.89 -29.11
N ASP A 142 -10.88 19.69 -28.59
CA ASP A 142 -11.10 21.11 -28.41
C ASP A 142 -10.96 21.84 -29.76
N SER A 143 -12.11 22.28 -30.28
CA SER A 143 -12.17 23.03 -31.54
C SER A 143 -11.61 24.45 -31.44
N ALA A 144 -11.47 24.99 -30.22
CA ALA A 144 -10.91 26.32 -29.99
C ALA A 144 -9.38 26.32 -29.95
N ASN A 145 -8.76 25.15 -29.70
CA ASN A 145 -7.30 24.98 -29.65
C ASN A 145 -6.83 24.02 -30.74
N ALA A 146 -6.24 24.56 -31.81
CA ALA A 146 -5.76 23.77 -32.93
C ALA A 146 -4.76 22.66 -32.54
N ALA A 147 -3.98 22.83 -31.48
CA ALA A 147 -3.02 21.82 -30.99
C ALA A 147 -3.73 20.61 -30.32
N LEU A 148 -4.96 20.79 -29.86
CA LEU A 148 -5.74 19.76 -29.18
C LEU A 148 -6.81 19.14 -30.08
N HIS A 149 -7.04 19.66 -31.28
CA HIS A 149 -8.08 19.17 -32.20
C HIS A 149 -7.89 17.71 -32.57
N ASP A 150 -6.68 17.29 -32.93
CA ASP A 150 -6.33 15.91 -33.25
C ASP A 150 -5.44 15.23 -32.19
N TYR A 151 -5.32 15.82 -31.01
CA TYR A 151 -4.51 15.27 -29.95
C TYR A 151 -5.06 13.90 -29.50
N ARG A 152 -4.14 12.95 -29.38
CA ARG A 152 -4.41 11.62 -28.80
C ARG A 152 -3.28 11.26 -27.88
N GLY A 153 -3.59 11.11 -26.60
CA GLY A 153 -2.66 10.64 -25.58
C GLY A 153 -3.19 9.38 -24.90
N PHE A 154 -2.29 8.52 -24.47
CA PHE A 154 -2.62 7.39 -23.62
C PHE A 154 -2.31 7.78 -22.18
N MET A 155 -3.27 7.57 -21.28
CA MET A 155 -3.13 7.89 -19.87
C MET A 155 -3.12 6.62 -19.03
N GLY A 156 -2.26 6.60 -18.03
CA GLY A 156 -2.11 5.50 -17.10
C GLY A 156 -1.02 5.79 -16.08
N ARG A 157 -0.66 4.79 -15.31
CA ARG A 157 0.47 4.83 -14.38
C ARG A 157 1.60 3.98 -14.94
N VAL A 158 2.83 4.42 -14.84
CA VAL A 158 4.01 3.57 -15.05
C VAL A 158 4.09 2.59 -13.88
N GLU A 159 3.82 1.31 -14.14
CA GLU A 159 3.82 0.27 -13.09
C GLU A 159 5.21 -0.29 -12.83
N SER A 160 6.08 -0.27 -13.85
CA SER A 160 7.47 -0.74 -13.71
C SER A 160 8.37 -0.15 -14.78
N GLY A 161 9.69 -0.16 -14.50
CA GLY A 161 10.72 0.36 -15.39
C GLY A 161 10.66 1.89 -15.57
N GLU A 162 11.39 2.36 -16.54
CA GLU A 162 11.47 3.77 -16.95
C GLU A 162 11.24 3.91 -18.44
N VAL A 163 10.77 5.07 -18.88
CA VAL A 163 10.57 5.39 -20.30
C VAL A 163 10.98 6.82 -20.58
N ARG A 164 11.60 7.02 -21.72
CA ARG A 164 12.05 8.34 -22.21
C ARG A 164 11.40 8.69 -23.53
N VAL A 165 11.30 9.97 -23.79
CA VAL A 165 10.88 10.45 -25.13
C VAL A 165 11.84 9.92 -26.19
N GLY A 166 11.29 9.26 -27.21
CA GLY A 166 12.04 8.61 -28.30
C GLY A 166 12.23 7.11 -28.14
N ASP A 167 11.97 6.54 -26.96
CA ASP A 167 12.10 5.09 -26.72
C ASP A 167 11.13 4.27 -27.58
N GLU A 168 11.60 3.12 -28.04
CA GLU A 168 10.75 2.15 -28.71
C GLU A 168 9.96 1.33 -27.70
N VAL A 169 8.67 1.24 -27.90
CA VAL A 169 7.73 0.49 -27.04
C VAL A 169 6.98 -0.56 -27.86
N LEU A 170 6.66 -1.68 -27.20
CA LEU A 170 5.81 -2.74 -27.75
C LEU A 170 4.39 -2.58 -27.23
N VAL A 171 3.43 -2.41 -28.13
CA VAL A 171 2.01 -2.31 -27.78
C VAL A 171 1.39 -3.69 -27.70
N LEU A 172 0.91 -4.09 -26.53
CA LEU A 172 0.23 -5.35 -26.31
C LEU A 172 -1.31 -5.16 -26.35
N PRO A 173 -2.10 -6.15 -26.78
CA PRO A 173 -1.69 -7.47 -27.29
C PRO A 173 -1.28 -7.51 -28.77
N SER A 174 -1.34 -6.38 -29.50
CA SER A 174 -1.15 -6.34 -30.95
C SER A 174 0.27 -6.68 -31.43
N GLY A 175 1.28 -6.56 -30.57
CA GLY A 175 2.69 -6.73 -30.93
C GLY A 175 3.25 -5.61 -31.83
N ILE A 176 2.54 -4.50 -31.99
CA ILE A 176 2.99 -3.38 -32.80
C ILE A 176 4.08 -2.60 -32.06
N ARG A 177 5.18 -2.28 -32.75
CA ARG A 177 6.22 -1.40 -32.24
C ARG A 177 5.89 0.04 -32.56
N SER A 178 6.12 0.92 -31.61
CA SER A 178 5.92 2.37 -31.74
C SER A 178 7.01 3.11 -31.00
N ARG A 179 7.02 4.45 -31.09
CA ARG A 179 7.95 5.29 -30.35
C ARG A 179 7.19 6.28 -29.47
N VAL A 180 7.73 6.54 -28.30
CA VAL A 180 7.22 7.55 -27.38
C VAL A 180 7.48 8.92 -27.96
N LYS A 181 6.42 9.64 -28.33
CA LYS A 181 6.50 10.97 -28.94
C LYS A 181 6.67 12.09 -27.90
N ALA A 182 5.95 11.97 -26.80
CA ALA A 182 5.96 12.94 -25.70
C ALA A 182 5.51 12.24 -24.40
N ILE A 183 5.91 12.78 -23.27
CA ILE A 183 5.50 12.36 -21.94
C ILE A 183 5.03 13.60 -21.20
N GLU A 184 3.88 13.50 -20.54
CA GLU A 184 3.30 14.59 -19.75
C GLU A 184 2.86 14.06 -18.38
N ILE A 185 3.19 14.78 -17.32
CA ILE A 185 2.74 14.49 -15.96
C ILE A 185 1.95 15.69 -15.47
N GLY A 186 0.64 15.49 -15.20
CA GLY A 186 -0.24 16.57 -14.80
C GLY A 186 -0.37 17.72 -15.83
N GLY A 187 -0.19 17.41 -17.12
CA GLY A 187 -0.22 18.39 -18.20
C GLY A 187 1.09 19.16 -18.41
N VAL A 188 2.16 18.75 -17.71
CA VAL A 188 3.51 19.33 -17.88
C VAL A 188 4.39 18.37 -18.67
N PRO A 189 5.01 18.80 -19.78
CA PRO A 189 5.94 17.96 -20.53
C PRO A 189 7.18 17.60 -19.71
N VAL A 190 7.57 16.31 -19.76
CA VAL A 190 8.78 15.80 -19.10
C VAL A 190 9.58 14.96 -20.09
N ALA A 191 10.87 14.76 -19.82
CA ALA A 191 11.75 13.97 -20.68
C ALA A 191 11.66 12.46 -20.41
N GLU A 192 11.31 12.10 -19.16
CA GLU A 192 11.26 10.70 -18.69
C GLU A 192 10.18 10.51 -17.61
N ALA A 193 9.74 9.28 -17.41
CA ALA A 193 8.79 8.86 -16.36
C ALA A 193 9.08 7.46 -15.86
#